data_807e695c776abff1a3f9baf44af1d330
#
_entry.id   807e695c776abff1a3f9baf44af1d330
#
_cell.length_a   1.000
_cell.length_b   1.000
_cell.length_c   1.000
_cell.angle_alpha   90.00
_cell.angle_beta   90.00
_cell.angle_gamma   90.00
#
_symmetry.space_group_name_H-M   'P 1'
#
loop_
_entity.id
_entity.type
_entity.pdbx_description
1 polymer ?
#
loop_
_entity_poly.entity_id
_entity_poly.type
_entity_poly.pdbx_seq_one_letter_code
_entity_poly.pdbx_strand_id
1 'polypeptide(L)'
;MSAPTQPPEARVAAEHPEAAGYRAGRTLPLRVEAMRQLRRRRTLLMGGILAALPFILIVAFAIGGTPDGEDGGDRGGGRINLMDVATESAANFAATSLFVSAGFLLVVPVALFCGDTVASEASWASLRYLLAAPVPRVRLLWSKLVVALGFSLAAMVLLPLVALAAGTAAYGWGPLKLPTGGALAAGDTVPRLALVVAFIFVSQLVTAGLAFWLSTKTDAPLGAVGGAVGLTIVGNVLDAVTALGSWRDFLPAHWQFAWADALQPELEWGGMIKGAAISVTYALILFALAFRGFSRKDIVS
;
A
#
# COMPACT_ATOMS: atom_id res chain seq x y z
N MET A 1 -8.77 3.10 -71.54
CA MET A 1 -8.24 3.74 -70.32
C MET A 1 -8.82 2.97 -69.15
N SER A 2 -8.05 2.03 -68.61
CA SER A 2 -8.48 1.22 -67.45
C SER A 2 -8.09 1.96 -66.15
N ALA A 3 -9.08 2.13 -65.26
CA ALA A 3 -8.82 2.77 -63.95
C ALA A 3 -7.88 1.92 -63.10
N PRO A 4 -6.98 2.56 -62.33
CA PRO A 4 -6.03 1.83 -61.49
C PRO A 4 -6.79 1.07 -60.36
N THR A 5 -6.62 -0.25 -60.33
CA THR A 5 -7.07 -1.11 -59.25
C THR A 5 -6.32 -0.78 -57.96
N GLN A 6 -7.03 -0.28 -56.95
CA GLN A 6 -6.47 -0.06 -55.61
C GLN A 6 -6.02 -1.40 -54.98
N PRO A 7 -4.91 -1.44 -54.28
CA PRO A 7 -4.43 -2.63 -53.61
C PRO A 7 -5.45 -3.12 -52.57
N PRO A 8 -5.57 -4.43 -52.34
CA PRO A 8 -6.58 -5.03 -51.47
C PRO A 8 -6.47 -4.53 -49.99
N GLU A 9 -5.33 -4.11 -49.55
CA GLU A 9 -5.13 -3.55 -48.21
C GLU A 9 -5.85 -2.20 -47.98
N ALA A 10 -6.00 -1.38 -49.02
CA ALA A 10 -6.74 -0.11 -48.94
C ALA A 10 -8.26 -0.31 -48.84
N ARG A 11 -8.79 -1.44 -49.36
CA ARG A 11 -10.21 -1.80 -49.26
C ARG A 11 -10.58 -2.31 -47.86
N VAL A 12 -9.72 -3.08 -47.21
CA VAL A 12 -9.95 -3.63 -45.88
C VAL A 12 -10.00 -2.53 -44.81
N ALA A 13 -9.22 -1.46 -44.98
CA ALA A 13 -9.23 -0.31 -44.08
C ALA A 13 -10.49 0.56 -44.15
N ALA A 14 -11.22 0.51 -45.32
CA ALA A 14 -12.42 1.29 -45.51
C ALA A 14 -13.72 0.57 -45.07
N GLU A 15 -13.65 -0.73 -44.76
CA GLU A 15 -14.83 -1.56 -44.42
C GLU A 15 -15.03 -1.84 -42.94
N HIS A 16 -14.17 -1.33 -42.05
CA HIS A 16 -14.47 -1.32 -40.63
C HIS A 16 -14.96 0.07 -40.23
N PRO A 17 -16.28 0.34 -40.25
CA PRO A 17 -16.79 1.49 -39.54
C PRO A 17 -16.31 1.35 -38.07
N GLU A 18 -15.64 2.37 -37.56
CA GLU A 18 -15.35 2.47 -36.13
C GLU A 18 -16.61 2.06 -35.40
N ALA A 19 -16.54 0.99 -34.60
CA ALA A 19 -17.72 0.39 -33.99
C ALA A 19 -18.57 1.50 -33.37
N ALA A 20 -19.78 1.66 -33.81
CA ALA A 20 -20.67 2.77 -33.45
C ALA A 20 -20.72 2.85 -31.90
N GLY A 21 -20.16 3.92 -31.31
CA GLY A 21 -20.08 4.09 -29.85
C GLY A 21 -18.71 3.88 -29.22
N TYR A 22 -17.64 3.51 -29.95
CA TYR A 22 -16.30 3.44 -29.40
C TYR A 22 -15.81 4.85 -29.03
N ARG A 23 -15.58 5.08 -27.72
CA ARG A 23 -14.92 6.27 -27.19
C ARG A 23 -13.70 5.81 -26.41
N ALA A 24 -12.50 6.10 -26.90
CA ALA A 24 -11.23 5.78 -26.24
C ALA A 24 -11.20 6.25 -24.77
N GLY A 25 -11.92 7.31 -24.44
CA GLY A 25 -12.08 7.85 -23.09
C GLY A 25 -13.00 7.06 -22.15
N ARG A 26 -13.80 6.08 -22.61
CA ARG A 26 -14.76 5.29 -21.81
C ARG A 26 -14.38 3.81 -21.65
N THR A 27 -13.31 3.38 -22.28
CA THR A 27 -12.82 2.00 -22.17
C THR A 27 -12.16 1.77 -20.81
N LEU A 28 -12.39 0.62 -20.20
CA LEU A 28 -11.93 0.20 -18.87
C LEU A 28 -12.32 1.17 -17.75
N PRO A 29 -13.60 1.25 -17.36
CA PRO A 29 -14.01 2.05 -16.22
C PRO A 29 -13.39 1.49 -14.93
N LEU A 30 -12.86 2.36 -14.08
CA LEU A 30 -12.22 2.01 -12.79
C LEU A 30 -13.11 1.09 -11.93
N ARG A 31 -14.43 1.27 -12.01
CA ARG A 31 -15.42 0.45 -11.28
C ARG A 31 -15.33 -1.03 -11.65
N VAL A 32 -15.13 -1.35 -12.92
CA VAL A 32 -15.03 -2.75 -13.38
C VAL A 32 -13.74 -3.38 -12.86
N GLU A 33 -12.64 -2.65 -12.94
CA GLU A 33 -11.35 -3.12 -12.40
C GLU A 33 -11.40 -3.29 -10.87
N ALA A 34 -11.99 -2.32 -10.16
CA ALA A 34 -12.19 -2.40 -8.72
C ALA A 34 -13.07 -3.60 -8.32
N MET A 35 -14.19 -3.83 -9.02
CA MET A 35 -15.06 -4.98 -8.75
C MET A 35 -14.35 -6.30 -9.02
N ARG A 36 -13.53 -6.37 -10.08
CA ARG A 36 -12.71 -7.55 -10.38
C ARG A 36 -11.69 -7.81 -9.27
N GLN A 37 -11.05 -6.78 -8.76
CA GLN A 37 -10.08 -6.88 -7.65
C GLN A 37 -10.77 -7.30 -6.35
N LEU A 38 -11.93 -6.74 -6.03
CA LEU A 38 -12.69 -7.06 -4.82
C LEU A 38 -13.11 -8.52 -4.77
N ARG A 39 -13.52 -9.11 -5.93
CA ARG A 39 -13.96 -10.51 -6.02
C ARG A 39 -12.83 -11.53 -6.01
N ARG A 40 -11.57 -11.10 -6.02
CA ARG A 40 -10.42 -12.01 -5.93
C ARG A 40 -10.34 -12.59 -4.52
N ARG A 41 -10.20 -13.91 -4.41
CA ARG A 41 -10.05 -14.61 -3.11
C ARG A 41 -8.89 -14.05 -2.28
N ARG A 42 -7.81 -13.61 -2.93
CA ARG A 42 -6.64 -13.01 -2.26
C ARG A 42 -6.99 -11.70 -1.56
N THR A 43 -7.82 -10.86 -2.18
CA THR A 43 -8.29 -9.59 -1.58
C THR A 43 -9.14 -9.86 -0.34
N LEU A 44 -10.06 -10.82 -0.43
CA LEU A 44 -10.92 -11.21 0.69
C LEU A 44 -10.12 -11.84 1.84
N LEU A 45 -9.16 -12.72 1.52
CA LEU A 45 -8.26 -13.31 2.52
C LEU A 45 -7.43 -12.24 3.23
N MET A 46 -6.86 -11.28 2.48
CA MET A 46 -6.07 -10.21 3.07
C MET A 46 -6.93 -9.31 3.96
N GLY A 47 -8.12 -8.94 3.51
CA GLY A 47 -9.10 -8.22 4.34
C GLY A 47 -9.47 -8.98 5.62
N GLY A 48 -9.67 -10.30 5.50
CA GLY A 48 -9.95 -11.17 6.64
C GLY A 48 -8.80 -11.24 7.65
N ILE A 49 -7.56 -11.35 7.18
CA ILE A 49 -6.36 -11.34 8.04
C ILE A 49 -6.24 -10.01 8.79
N LEU A 50 -6.39 -8.88 8.08
CA LEU A 50 -6.32 -7.56 8.69
C LEU A 50 -7.46 -7.33 9.71
N ALA A 51 -8.66 -7.81 9.40
CA ALA A 51 -9.79 -7.72 10.33
C ALA A 51 -9.65 -8.66 11.53
N ALA A 52 -9.01 -9.81 11.38
CA ALA A 52 -8.79 -10.78 12.46
C ALA A 52 -7.70 -10.32 13.45
N LEU A 53 -6.71 -9.53 12.99
CA LEU A 53 -5.58 -9.13 13.82
C LEU A 53 -5.97 -8.44 15.13
N PRO A 54 -6.87 -7.43 15.16
CA PRO A 54 -7.29 -6.81 16.42
C PRO A 54 -7.88 -7.80 17.42
N PHE A 55 -8.65 -8.78 16.97
CA PHE A 55 -9.19 -9.82 17.84
C PHE A 55 -8.10 -10.74 18.38
N ILE A 56 -7.12 -11.10 17.56
CA ILE A 56 -5.94 -11.87 17.98
C ILE A 56 -5.17 -11.11 19.06
N LEU A 57 -4.99 -9.79 18.88
CA LEU A 57 -4.29 -8.95 19.85
C LEU A 57 -5.08 -8.84 21.18
N ILE A 58 -6.41 -8.70 21.13
CA ILE A 58 -7.24 -8.71 22.35
C ILE A 58 -7.05 -10.01 23.12
N VAL A 59 -7.11 -11.15 22.43
CA VAL A 59 -6.90 -12.46 23.04
C VAL A 59 -5.47 -12.59 23.60
N ALA A 60 -4.47 -12.11 22.86
CA ALA A 60 -3.08 -12.15 23.30
C ALA A 60 -2.87 -11.33 24.58
N PHE A 61 -3.41 -10.12 24.67
CA PHE A 61 -3.33 -9.29 25.89
C PHE A 61 -4.16 -9.86 27.05
N ALA A 62 -5.29 -10.53 26.78
CA ALA A 62 -6.09 -11.18 27.81
C ALA A 62 -5.38 -12.38 28.45
N ILE A 63 -4.56 -13.11 27.68
CA ILE A 63 -3.82 -14.30 28.15
C ILE A 63 -2.45 -13.91 28.72
N GLY A 64 -1.71 -13.04 28.02
CA GLY A 64 -0.32 -12.71 28.34
C GLY A 64 -0.14 -11.51 29.26
N GLY A 65 -1.19 -10.74 29.54
CA GLY A 65 -1.07 -9.42 30.14
C GLY A 65 -0.45 -8.39 29.17
N THR A 66 -0.43 -7.12 29.59
CA THR A 66 0.42 -6.13 28.92
C THR A 66 1.87 -6.45 29.28
N PRO A 67 2.83 -6.35 28.33
CA PRO A 67 4.24 -6.49 28.67
C PRO A 67 4.59 -5.46 29.76
N ASP A 68 4.97 -5.92 30.94
CA ASP A 68 5.46 -5.03 31.98
C ASP A 68 6.72 -4.37 31.45
N GLY A 69 6.82 -3.03 31.58
CA GLY A 69 7.87 -2.21 30.93
C GLY A 69 9.31 -2.51 31.36
N GLU A 70 9.54 -3.48 32.24
CA GLU A 70 10.86 -3.89 32.70
C GLU A 70 11.60 -4.85 31.74
N ASP A 71 10.88 -5.62 30.91
CA ASP A 71 11.49 -6.56 29.94
C ASP A 71 11.59 -6.01 28.50
N GLY A 72 11.10 -4.83 28.27
CA GLY A 72 11.17 -4.13 26.99
C GLY A 72 12.58 -3.56 26.74
N GLY A 73 13.58 -4.44 26.62
CA GLY A 73 14.91 -4.01 26.18
C GLY A 73 14.78 -3.16 24.93
N ASP A 74 15.49 -2.04 24.91
CA ASP A 74 15.58 -1.02 23.86
C ASP A 74 15.64 -1.61 22.42
N ARG A 75 14.47 -2.04 21.91
CA ARG A 75 14.33 -2.60 20.55
C ARG A 75 14.20 -1.49 19.51
N GLY A 76 15.05 -0.50 19.63
CA GLY A 76 15.20 0.52 18.59
C GLY A 76 15.09 1.94 19.09
N GLY A 77 16.20 2.46 19.57
CA GLY A 77 16.59 3.87 19.65
C GLY A 77 15.45 4.88 19.85
N GLY A 78 15.01 5.08 21.09
CA GLY A 78 14.15 6.23 21.43
C GLY A 78 12.72 6.20 20.89
N ARG A 79 12.23 5.08 20.34
CA ARG A 79 10.87 4.94 19.80
C ARG A 79 9.87 4.71 20.92
N ILE A 80 8.75 5.42 20.86
CA ILE A 80 7.63 5.28 21.79
C ILE A 80 7.13 3.83 21.78
N ASN A 81 7.13 3.17 22.95
CA ASN A 81 6.57 1.84 23.09
C ASN A 81 5.05 1.94 23.38
N LEU A 82 4.23 1.80 22.35
CA LEU A 82 2.77 1.86 22.47
C LEU A 82 2.16 0.60 23.11
N MET A 83 2.96 -0.46 23.31
CA MET A 83 2.47 -1.71 23.89
C MET A 83 2.05 -1.55 25.35
N ASP A 84 2.76 -0.72 26.13
CA ASP A 84 2.52 -0.54 27.57
C ASP A 84 1.18 0.12 27.87
N VAL A 85 0.65 0.88 26.91
CA VAL A 85 -0.62 1.60 27.01
C VAL A 85 -1.72 1.00 26.12
N ALA A 86 -1.47 -0.16 25.52
CA ALA A 86 -2.34 -0.76 24.50
C ALA A 86 -3.78 -0.99 24.96
N THR A 87 -3.96 -1.40 26.22
CA THR A 87 -5.26 -1.79 26.81
C THR A 87 -5.97 -0.65 27.56
N GLU A 88 -5.38 0.54 27.58
CA GLU A 88 -5.92 1.67 28.35
C GLU A 88 -7.19 2.28 27.73
N SER A 89 -7.31 2.22 26.41
CA SER A 89 -8.48 2.68 25.67
C SER A 89 -8.54 2.12 24.26
N ALA A 90 -9.70 2.22 23.60
CA ALA A 90 -9.83 1.89 22.18
C ALA A 90 -8.86 2.68 21.28
N ALA A 91 -8.57 3.93 21.64
CA ALA A 91 -7.63 4.80 20.94
C ALA A 91 -6.20 4.24 20.99
N ASN A 92 -5.76 3.85 22.19
CA ASN A 92 -4.46 3.23 22.39
C ASN A 92 -4.36 1.90 21.66
N PHE A 93 -5.39 1.08 21.76
CA PHE A 93 -5.43 -0.20 21.08
C PHE A 93 -5.33 -0.07 19.55
N ALA A 94 -6.04 0.90 18.95
CA ALA A 94 -5.94 1.17 17.52
C ALA A 94 -4.54 1.68 17.11
N ALA A 95 -3.93 2.58 17.89
CA ALA A 95 -2.57 3.06 17.65
C ALA A 95 -1.54 1.93 17.77
N THR A 96 -1.67 1.06 18.78
CA THR A 96 -0.81 -0.11 18.97
C THR A 96 -0.99 -1.12 17.83
N SER A 97 -2.23 -1.37 17.39
CA SER A 97 -2.49 -2.25 16.24
C SER A 97 -1.83 -1.74 14.96
N LEU A 98 -1.83 -0.43 14.72
CA LEU A 98 -1.10 0.19 13.62
C LEU A 98 0.42 0.05 13.81
N PHE A 99 0.92 0.28 15.01
CA PHE A 99 2.35 0.18 15.33
C PHE A 99 2.92 -1.22 15.04
N VAL A 100 2.25 -2.25 15.54
CA VAL A 100 2.64 -3.65 15.31
C VAL A 100 2.57 -4.03 13.83
N SER A 101 1.63 -3.45 13.10
CA SER A 101 1.34 -3.83 11.71
C SER A 101 2.16 -3.05 10.68
N ALA A 102 2.59 -1.82 11.00
CA ALA A 102 3.18 -0.88 10.03
C ALA A 102 4.49 -1.41 9.42
N GLY A 103 5.31 -2.10 10.21
CA GLY A 103 6.63 -2.57 9.75
C GLY A 103 6.59 -3.75 8.78
N PHE A 104 5.56 -4.59 8.85
CA PHE A 104 5.48 -5.79 8.03
C PHE A 104 4.07 -6.10 7.52
N LEU A 105 3.08 -6.20 8.39
CA LEU A 105 1.75 -6.69 7.99
C LEU A 105 1.08 -5.78 6.96
N LEU A 106 1.21 -4.45 7.07
CA LEU A 106 0.66 -3.50 6.10
C LEU A 106 1.47 -3.42 4.80
N VAL A 107 2.72 -3.87 4.79
CA VAL A 107 3.56 -4.00 3.58
C VAL A 107 2.96 -5.05 2.63
N VAL A 108 2.48 -6.17 3.19
CA VAL A 108 2.00 -7.32 2.40
C VAL A 108 0.80 -6.98 1.50
N PRO A 109 -0.30 -6.36 1.98
CA PRO A 109 -1.42 -5.99 1.12
C PRO A 109 -1.01 -4.98 0.05
N VAL A 110 -0.14 -4.02 0.34
CA VAL A 110 0.35 -3.04 -0.64
C VAL A 110 1.14 -3.74 -1.74
N ALA A 111 2.09 -4.60 -1.36
CA ALA A 111 2.87 -5.39 -2.31
C ALA A 111 1.96 -6.33 -3.13
N LEU A 112 0.97 -6.95 -2.50
CA LEU A 112 0.01 -7.84 -3.16
C LEU A 112 -0.83 -7.10 -4.21
N PHE A 113 -1.47 -5.98 -3.81
CA PHE A 113 -2.36 -5.25 -4.70
C PHE A 113 -1.60 -4.60 -5.85
N CYS A 114 -0.41 -4.07 -5.63
CA CYS A 114 0.40 -3.44 -6.67
C CYS A 114 1.20 -4.46 -7.51
N GLY A 115 1.72 -5.52 -6.88
CA GLY A 115 2.55 -6.52 -7.53
C GLY A 115 1.78 -7.52 -8.40
N ASP A 116 0.53 -7.82 -8.04
CA ASP A 116 -0.32 -8.77 -8.78
C ASP A 116 -0.98 -8.15 -10.03
N THR A 117 -1.05 -6.81 -10.12
CA THR A 117 -1.89 -6.12 -11.12
C THR A 117 -1.57 -6.41 -12.58
N VAL A 118 -0.30 -6.44 -12.96
CA VAL A 118 0.15 -6.66 -14.34
C VAL A 118 0.67 -8.08 -14.51
N ALA A 119 1.44 -8.57 -13.56
CA ALA A 119 2.04 -9.90 -13.62
C ALA A 119 1.00 -11.03 -13.69
N SER A 120 -0.16 -10.91 -13.00
CA SER A 120 -1.22 -11.91 -13.09
C SER A 120 -1.87 -11.98 -14.46
N GLU A 121 -2.00 -10.86 -15.15
CA GLU A 121 -2.54 -10.84 -16.51
C GLU A 121 -1.54 -11.38 -17.54
N ALA A 122 -0.26 -11.13 -17.31
CA ALA A 122 0.79 -11.73 -18.12
C ALA A 122 0.85 -13.25 -17.94
N SER A 123 0.78 -13.75 -16.70
CA SER A 123 0.82 -15.19 -16.42
C SER A 123 -0.39 -15.96 -16.99
N TRP A 124 -1.55 -15.32 -17.12
CA TRP A 124 -2.76 -15.94 -17.69
C TRP A 124 -2.90 -15.73 -19.20
N ALA A 125 -1.86 -15.18 -19.86
CA ALA A 125 -1.87 -14.82 -21.27
C ALA A 125 -3.03 -13.88 -21.69
N SER A 126 -3.75 -13.30 -20.71
CA SER A 126 -4.86 -12.36 -20.96
C SER A 126 -4.37 -10.97 -21.37
N LEU A 127 -3.12 -10.66 -21.11
CA LEU A 127 -2.49 -9.39 -21.46
C LEU A 127 -2.53 -9.12 -22.97
N ARG A 128 -2.37 -10.18 -23.82
CA ARG A 128 -2.45 -10.04 -25.28
C ARG A 128 -3.84 -9.60 -25.76
N TYR A 129 -4.90 -10.09 -25.13
CA TYR A 129 -6.28 -9.67 -25.49
C TYR A 129 -6.57 -8.23 -25.07
N LEU A 130 -6.03 -7.80 -23.91
CA LEU A 130 -6.16 -6.41 -23.45
C LEU A 130 -5.41 -5.43 -24.34
N LEU A 131 -4.29 -5.87 -24.93
CA LEU A 131 -3.46 -5.05 -25.81
C LEU A 131 -3.92 -5.11 -27.28
N ALA A 132 -4.67 -6.13 -27.67
CA ALA A 132 -5.37 -6.18 -28.95
C ALA A 132 -6.58 -5.24 -28.97
N ALA A 133 -7.14 -4.88 -27.80
CA ALA A 133 -8.15 -3.85 -27.72
C ALA A 133 -7.51 -2.46 -27.94
N PRO A 134 -8.19 -1.51 -28.60
CA PRO A 134 -7.64 -0.18 -28.90
C PRO A 134 -7.61 0.72 -27.66
N VAL A 135 -6.94 0.25 -26.60
CA VAL A 135 -6.76 0.97 -25.32
C VAL A 135 -5.31 1.43 -25.20
N PRO A 136 -5.05 2.74 -24.97
CA PRO A 136 -3.69 3.22 -24.75
C PRO A 136 -3.04 2.50 -23.55
N ARG A 137 -1.83 1.96 -23.74
CA ARG A 137 -1.07 1.22 -22.71
C ARG A 137 -0.92 1.98 -21.40
N VAL A 138 -0.68 3.30 -21.49
CA VAL A 138 -0.56 4.19 -20.33
C VAL A 138 -1.86 4.24 -19.52
N ARG A 139 -3.01 4.30 -20.20
CA ARG A 139 -4.32 4.33 -19.55
C ARG A 139 -4.63 3.02 -18.83
N LEU A 140 -4.30 1.89 -19.45
CA LEU A 140 -4.43 0.57 -18.82
C LEU A 140 -3.63 0.52 -17.52
N LEU A 141 -2.36 0.93 -17.56
CA LEU A 141 -1.50 0.95 -16.37
C LEU A 141 -2.03 1.89 -15.29
N TRP A 142 -2.49 3.08 -15.70
CA TRP A 142 -3.01 4.09 -14.78
C TRP A 142 -4.25 3.60 -14.04
N SER A 143 -5.20 2.98 -14.76
CA SER A 143 -6.40 2.42 -14.13
C SER A 143 -6.06 1.33 -13.12
N LYS A 144 -5.10 0.47 -13.43
CA LYS A 144 -4.61 -0.58 -12.52
C LYS A 144 -3.92 -0.02 -11.29
N LEU A 145 -3.04 0.95 -11.48
CA LEU A 145 -2.33 1.61 -10.37
C LEU A 145 -3.30 2.29 -9.41
N VAL A 146 -4.25 3.08 -9.93
CA VAL A 146 -5.25 3.78 -9.11
C VAL A 146 -6.10 2.79 -8.30
N VAL A 147 -6.55 1.71 -8.92
CA VAL A 147 -7.32 0.67 -8.21
C VAL A 147 -6.47 -0.03 -7.16
N ALA A 148 -5.22 -0.39 -7.49
CA ALA A 148 -4.31 -1.04 -6.54
C ALA A 148 -4.00 -0.15 -5.32
N LEU A 149 -3.72 1.14 -5.54
CA LEU A 149 -3.52 2.12 -4.46
C LEU A 149 -4.80 2.33 -3.65
N GLY A 150 -5.96 2.36 -4.29
CA GLY A 150 -7.25 2.44 -3.61
C GLY A 150 -7.50 1.26 -2.67
N PHE A 151 -7.20 0.03 -3.10
CA PHE A 151 -7.30 -1.17 -2.25
C PHE A 151 -6.23 -1.19 -1.14
N SER A 152 -5.03 -0.68 -1.41
CA SER A 152 -3.98 -0.52 -0.40
C SER A 152 -4.41 0.46 0.70
N LEU A 153 -4.98 1.60 0.32
CA LEU A 153 -5.53 2.56 1.27
C LEU A 153 -6.71 1.96 2.05
N ALA A 154 -7.63 1.27 1.37
CA ALA A 154 -8.77 0.61 2.03
C ALA A 154 -8.31 -0.43 3.06
N ALA A 155 -7.26 -1.20 2.77
CA ALA A 155 -6.66 -2.14 3.72
C ALA A 155 -6.05 -1.44 4.94
N MET A 156 -5.37 -0.29 4.74
CA MET A 156 -4.80 0.49 5.83
C MET A 156 -5.84 1.17 6.71
N VAL A 157 -6.98 1.56 6.14
CA VAL A 157 -8.12 2.12 6.88
C VAL A 157 -8.91 1.03 7.59
N LEU A 158 -9.03 -0.15 7.00
CA LEU A 158 -9.78 -1.28 7.58
C LEU A 158 -9.22 -1.67 8.95
N LEU A 159 -7.91 -1.77 9.09
CA LEU A 159 -7.26 -2.20 10.32
C LEU A 159 -7.61 -1.33 11.53
N PRO A 160 -7.36 -0.01 11.52
CA PRO A 160 -7.68 0.85 12.67
C PRO A 160 -9.19 0.99 12.89
N LEU A 161 -10.03 0.89 11.86
CA LEU A 161 -11.49 0.88 12.04
C LEU A 161 -11.95 -0.35 12.81
N VAL A 162 -11.45 -1.54 12.45
CA VAL A 162 -11.78 -2.77 13.19
C VAL A 162 -11.16 -2.73 14.58
N ALA A 163 -9.94 -2.22 14.73
CA ALA A 163 -9.28 -2.08 16.02
C ALA A 163 -10.01 -1.11 16.94
N LEU A 164 -10.50 0.03 16.44
CA LEU A 164 -11.34 0.96 17.22
C LEU A 164 -12.65 0.30 17.65
N ALA A 165 -13.33 -0.40 16.74
CA ALA A 165 -14.59 -1.06 17.05
C ALA A 165 -14.40 -2.18 18.09
N ALA A 166 -13.43 -3.06 17.90
CA ALA A 166 -13.11 -4.15 18.83
C ALA A 166 -12.57 -3.61 20.17
N GLY A 167 -11.68 -2.61 20.11
CA GLY A 167 -11.11 -1.95 21.28
C GLY A 167 -12.17 -1.21 22.11
N THR A 168 -13.17 -0.62 21.46
CA THR A 168 -14.29 0.03 22.18
C THR A 168 -15.11 -1.00 22.96
N ALA A 169 -15.30 -2.19 22.40
CA ALA A 169 -16.01 -3.27 23.07
C ALA A 169 -15.19 -3.88 24.23
N ALA A 170 -13.86 -3.98 24.09
CA ALA A 170 -12.99 -4.64 25.06
C ALA A 170 -12.49 -3.68 26.15
N TYR A 171 -12.10 -2.45 25.82
CA TYR A 171 -11.40 -1.51 26.70
C TYR A 171 -12.16 -0.19 26.91
N GLY A 172 -13.25 0.02 26.19
CA GLY A 172 -14.03 1.26 26.25
C GLY A 172 -13.39 2.40 25.42
N TRP A 173 -14.24 3.41 25.15
CA TRP A 173 -13.77 4.64 24.50
C TRP A 173 -13.11 5.56 25.53
N GLY A 174 -11.92 6.08 25.22
CA GLY A 174 -11.19 6.95 26.14
C GLY A 174 -10.12 7.79 25.42
N PRO A 175 -9.46 8.70 26.15
CA PRO A 175 -8.35 9.48 25.63
C PRO A 175 -7.19 8.58 25.21
N LEU A 176 -6.41 9.02 24.22
CA LEU A 176 -5.19 8.32 23.83
C LEU A 176 -4.09 8.68 24.82
N LYS A 177 -3.70 7.74 25.67
CA LYS A 177 -2.60 7.90 26.64
C LYS A 177 -1.26 7.70 25.95
N LEU A 178 -0.27 8.48 26.36
CA LEU A 178 1.10 8.39 25.85
C LEU A 178 1.99 7.66 26.85
N PRO A 179 2.90 6.79 26.42
CA PRO A 179 3.86 6.11 27.29
C PRO A 179 4.79 7.10 28.02
N THR A 180 5.00 8.28 27.44
CA THR A 180 5.82 9.36 28.04
C THR A 180 5.10 10.18 29.11
N GLY A 181 3.84 9.83 29.40
CA GLY A 181 2.94 10.62 30.24
C GLY A 181 2.14 11.65 29.45
N GLY A 182 0.94 11.94 29.93
CA GLY A 182 -0.01 12.79 29.22
C GLY A 182 -1.04 11.99 28.42
N ALA A 183 -2.05 12.69 27.92
CA ALA A 183 -3.10 12.10 27.11
C ALA A 183 -3.62 13.11 26.08
N LEU A 184 -3.94 12.63 24.89
CA LEU A 184 -4.69 13.41 23.90
C LEU A 184 -6.18 13.31 24.22
N ALA A 185 -6.89 14.41 24.05
CA ALA A 185 -8.35 14.43 24.25
C ALA A 185 -9.02 13.40 23.33
N ALA A 186 -10.09 12.76 23.83
CA ALA A 186 -10.82 11.75 23.05
C ALA A 186 -11.36 12.30 21.71
N GLY A 187 -11.62 13.61 21.62
CA GLY A 187 -12.03 14.29 20.38
C GLY A 187 -10.92 14.38 19.33
N ASP A 188 -9.65 14.44 19.74
CA ASP A 188 -8.51 14.56 18.83
C ASP A 188 -8.02 13.18 18.32
N THR A 189 -8.49 12.10 18.92
CA THR A 189 -8.07 10.73 18.58
C THR A 189 -8.30 10.39 17.11
N VAL A 190 -9.51 10.61 16.61
CA VAL A 190 -9.86 10.24 15.22
C VAL A 190 -9.06 11.05 14.21
N PRO A 191 -8.96 12.40 14.31
CA PRO A 191 -8.09 13.17 13.42
C PRO A 191 -6.61 12.75 13.45
N ARG A 192 -6.09 12.44 14.64
CA ARG A 192 -4.69 11.98 14.80
C ARG A 192 -4.47 10.61 14.18
N LEU A 193 -5.37 9.65 14.42
CA LEU A 193 -5.30 8.34 13.77
C LEU A 193 -5.46 8.44 12.25
N ALA A 194 -6.31 9.32 11.73
CA ALA A 194 -6.43 9.55 10.30
C ALA A 194 -5.11 10.12 9.72
N LEU A 195 -4.45 11.03 10.42
CA LEU A 195 -3.13 11.54 10.03
C LEU A 195 -2.07 10.44 10.02
N VAL A 196 -2.06 9.57 11.03
CA VAL A 196 -1.17 8.40 11.11
C VAL A 196 -1.39 7.47 9.92
N VAL A 197 -2.64 7.13 9.61
CA VAL A 197 -2.98 6.27 8.45
C VAL A 197 -2.55 6.93 7.14
N ALA A 198 -2.79 8.24 6.98
CA ALA A 198 -2.36 8.97 5.80
C ALA A 198 -0.84 8.95 5.63
N PHE A 199 -0.08 9.15 6.72
CA PHE A 199 1.38 9.08 6.68
C PHE A 199 1.87 7.66 6.36
N ILE A 200 1.31 6.62 7.01
CA ILE A 200 1.65 5.22 6.71
C ILE A 200 1.38 4.92 5.23
N PHE A 201 0.26 5.39 4.68
CA PHE A 201 -0.04 5.21 3.26
C PHE A 201 1.01 5.87 2.36
N VAL A 202 1.40 7.11 2.64
CA VAL A 202 2.44 7.83 1.89
C VAL A 202 3.79 7.12 2.01
N SER A 203 4.16 6.68 3.20
CA SER A 203 5.38 5.90 3.45
C SER A 203 5.40 4.59 2.63
N GLN A 204 4.27 3.89 2.53
CA GLN A 204 4.14 2.65 1.78
C GLN A 204 4.07 2.83 0.25
N LEU A 205 4.03 4.06 -0.26
CA LEU A 205 4.10 4.30 -1.72
C LEU A 205 5.41 3.78 -2.33
N VAL A 206 6.49 3.71 -1.56
CA VAL A 206 7.75 3.08 -2.01
C VAL A 206 7.54 1.60 -2.30
N THR A 207 6.94 0.87 -1.36
CA THR A 207 6.59 -0.54 -1.53
C THR A 207 5.63 -0.74 -2.70
N ALA A 208 4.63 0.14 -2.83
CA ALA A 208 3.71 0.12 -3.96
C ALA A 208 4.44 0.32 -5.30
N GLY A 209 5.37 1.27 -5.35
CA GLY A 209 6.21 1.55 -6.52
C GLY A 209 7.10 0.37 -6.88
N LEU A 210 7.78 -0.24 -5.90
CA LEU A 210 8.60 -1.45 -6.09
C LEU A 210 7.76 -2.61 -6.63
N ALA A 211 6.64 -2.92 -5.98
CA ALA A 211 5.77 -4.00 -6.38
C ALA A 211 5.19 -3.79 -7.79
N PHE A 212 4.74 -2.59 -8.08
CA PHE A 212 4.19 -2.24 -9.38
C PHE A 212 5.26 -2.28 -10.49
N TRP A 213 6.45 -1.75 -10.23
CA TRP A 213 7.57 -1.82 -11.17
C TRP A 213 7.98 -3.25 -11.45
N LEU A 214 8.16 -4.09 -10.43
CA LEU A 214 8.46 -5.51 -10.59
C LEU A 214 7.35 -6.24 -11.34
N SER A 215 6.07 -5.91 -11.09
CA SER A 215 4.92 -6.48 -11.80
C SER A 215 4.95 -6.21 -13.31
N THR A 216 5.57 -5.11 -13.76
CA THR A 216 5.76 -4.84 -15.20
C THR A 216 6.95 -5.59 -15.81
N LYS A 217 7.87 -6.11 -14.98
CA LYS A 217 9.11 -6.77 -15.41
C LYS A 217 9.02 -8.29 -15.39
N THR A 218 8.17 -8.87 -14.55
CA THR A 218 8.02 -10.33 -14.42
C THR A 218 6.60 -10.77 -14.77
N ASP A 219 6.48 -11.96 -15.30
CA ASP A 219 5.20 -12.62 -15.56
C ASP A 219 4.78 -13.54 -14.38
N ALA A 220 5.58 -13.54 -13.30
CA ALA A 220 5.32 -14.27 -12.08
C ALA A 220 4.78 -13.33 -10.97
N PRO A 221 3.47 -13.36 -10.66
CA PRO A 221 2.89 -12.47 -9.64
C PRO A 221 3.57 -12.62 -8.27
N LEU A 222 3.86 -13.86 -7.88
CA LEU A 222 4.53 -14.15 -6.61
C LEU A 222 5.95 -13.56 -6.57
N GLY A 223 6.66 -13.54 -7.70
CA GLY A 223 7.98 -12.92 -7.82
C GLY A 223 7.93 -11.40 -7.65
N ALA A 224 6.92 -10.73 -8.21
CA ALA A 224 6.73 -9.29 -8.04
C ALA A 224 6.41 -8.92 -6.59
N VAL A 225 5.48 -9.65 -5.97
CA VAL A 225 5.07 -9.42 -4.57
C VAL A 225 6.21 -9.74 -3.61
N GLY A 226 6.78 -10.93 -3.72
CA GLY A 226 7.88 -11.38 -2.85
C GLY A 226 9.13 -10.53 -2.99
N GLY A 227 9.46 -10.11 -4.23
CA GLY A 227 10.57 -9.19 -4.49
C GLY A 227 10.38 -7.83 -3.82
N ALA A 228 9.17 -7.25 -3.89
CA ALA A 228 8.88 -5.97 -3.23
C ALA A 228 8.95 -6.07 -1.71
N VAL A 229 8.33 -7.11 -1.13
CA VAL A 229 8.41 -7.37 0.33
C VAL A 229 9.85 -7.61 0.75
N GLY A 230 10.61 -8.42 0.01
CA GLY A 230 12.01 -8.69 0.31
C GLY A 230 12.87 -7.44 0.28
N LEU A 231 12.71 -6.57 -0.73
CA LEU A 231 13.43 -5.30 -0.82
C LEU A 231 13.03 -4.34 0.32
N THR A 232 11.77 -4.32 0.73
CA THR A 232 11.33 -3.53 1.89
C THR A 232 11.97 -4.04 3.17
N ILE A 233 12.05 -5.38 3.37
CA ILE A 233 12.75 -5.98 4.52
C ILE A 233 14.23 -5.61 4.51
N VAL A 234 14.89 -5.70 3.34
CA VAL A 234 16.31 -5.28 3.21
C VAL A 234 16.48 -3.82 3.61
N GLY A 235 15.56 -2.92 3.21
CA GLY A 235 15.56 -1.52 3.63
C GLY A 235 15.49 -1.36 5.16
N ASN A 236 14.62 -2.14 5.82
CA ASN A 236 14.51 -2.14 7.28
C ASN A 236 15.77 -2.68 7.96
N VAL A 237 16.38 -3.72 7.40
CA VAL A 237 17.66 -4.25 7.91
C VAL A 237 18.78 -3.23 7.76
N LEU A 238 18.86 -2.53 6.62
CA LEU A 238 19.84 -1.47 6.40
C LEU A 238 19.64 -0.30 7.38
N ASP A 239 18.41 0.06 7.68
CA ASP A 239 18.11 1.10 8.68
C ASP A 239 18.58 0.69 10.09
N ALA A 240 18.54 -0.59 10.43
CA ALA A 240 19.05 -1.09 11.72
C ALA A 240 20.57 -1.01 11.84
N VAL A 241 21.32 -0.88 10.74
CA VAL A 241 22.78 -0.80 10.73
C VAL A 241 23.24 0.62 11.10
N THR A 242 23.54 0.85 12.37
CA THR A 242 23.97 2.16 12.90
C THR A 242 25.27 2.67 12.29
N ALA A 243 26.13 1.78 11.80
CA ALA A 243 27.38 2.12 11.12
C ALA A 243 27.17 2.94 9.82
N LEU A 244 25.97 2.94 9.23
CA LEU A 244 25.62 3.75 8.08
C LEU A 244 25.51 5.26 8.41
N GLY A 245 25.44 5.63 9.71
CA GLY A 245 25.36 7.03 10.12
C GLY A 245 24.28 7.81 9.40
N SER A 246 24.60 8.98 8.87
CA SER A 246 23.66 9.87 8.16
C SER A 246 23.13 9.32 6.82
N TRP A 247 23.73 8.25 6.27
CA TRP A 247 23.18 7.61 5.07
C TRP A 247 21.81 6.99 5.29
N ARG A 248 21.47 6.68 6.56
CA ARG A 248 20.15 6.16 6.94
C ARG A 248 19.03 7.16 6.66
N ASP A 249 19.32 8.46 6.72
CA ASP A 249 18.34 9.52 6.46
C ASP A 249 17.76 9.46 5.02
N PHE A 250 18.51 8.86 4.07
CA PHE A 250 18.05 8.64 2.71
C PHE A 250 17.21 7.37 2.55
N LEU A 251 17.14 6.50 3.56
CA LEU A 251 16.34 5.29 3.51
C LEU A 251 14.87 5.60 3.87
N PRO A 252 13.89 5.22 3.03
CA PRO A 252 12.48 5.35 3.37
C PRO A 252 12.11 4.63 4.67
N ALA A 253 12.77 3.49 4.94
CA ALA A 253 12.59 2.69 6.16
C ALA A 253 12.93 3.47 7.44
N HIS A 254 13.89 4.40 7.38
CA HIS A 254 14.29 5.23 8.52
C HIS A 254 13.13 6.05 9.09
N TRP A 255 12.28 6.55 8.21
CA TRP A 255 11.17 7.44 8.54
C TRP A 255 9.82 6.73 8.70
N GLN A 256 9.77 5.39 8.57
CA GLN A 256 8.50 4.65 8.55
C GLN A 256 7.65 4.81 9.82
N PHE A 257 8.29 5.11 10.96
CA PHE A 257 7.64 5.33 12.24
C PHE A 257 7.59 6.80 12.67
N ALA A 258 7.95 7.76 11.79
CA ALA A 258 7.86 9.19 12.09
C ALA A 258 6.42 9.67 12.39
N TRP A 259 5.40 8.87 12.06
CA TRP A 259 4.02 9.13 12.45
C TRP A 259 3.80 9.09 13.98
N ALA A 260 4.72 8.51 14.76
CA ALA A 260 4.65 8.55 16.21
C ALA A 260 4.66 10.00 16.74
N ASP A 261 5.30 10.92 16.02
CA ASP A 261 5.30 12.35 16.32
C ASP A 261 3.89 12.96 16.22
N ALA A 262 2.99 12.36 15.42
CA ALA A 262 1.59 12.79 15.35
C ALA A 262 0.77 12.42 16.59
N LEU A 263 1.24 11.51 17.42
CA LEU A 263 0.58 11.14 18.67
C LEU A 263 1.04 11.97 19.86
N GLN A 264 2.07 12.81 19.71
CA GLN A 264 2.53 13.72 20.75
C GLN A 264 1.49 14.82 21.03
N PRO A 265 1.45 15.43 22.26
CA PRO A 265 0.57 16.55 22.57
C PRO A 265 0.74 17.70 21.59
N GLU A 266 1.98 18.07 21.29
CA GLU A 266 2.34 19.00 20.23
C GLU A 266 2.71 18.24 18.95
N LEU A 267 2.13 18.66 17.82
CA LEU A 267 2.40 18.05 16.51
C LEU A 267 3.80 18.43 16.02
N GLU A 268 4.67 17.46 15.94
CA GLU A 268 5.97 17.62 15.30
C GLU A 268 5.94 17.12 13.84
N TRP A 269 6.06 18.06 12.90
CA TRP A 269 5.98 17.76 11.48
C TRP A 269 7.32 17.39 10.85
N GLY A 270 8.44 17.68 11.51
CA GLY A 270 9.77 17.59 10.92
C GLY A 270 10.11 16.21 10.37
N GLY A 271 9.93 15.15 11.16
CA GLY A 271 10.15 13.77 10.77
C GLY A 271 9.18 13.30 9.70
N MET A 272 7.90 13.62 9.87
CA MET A 272 6.84 13.23 8.93
C MET A 272 7.03 13.86 7.55
N ILE A 273 7.37 15.15 7.45
CA ILE A 273 7.58 15.83 6.16
C ILE A 273 8.79 15.24 5.45
N LYS A 274 9.90 15.00 6.15
CA LYS A 274 11.10 14.37 5.56
C LYS A 274 10.79 12.97 5.06
N GLY A 275 10.16 12.14 5.88
CA GLY A 275 9.78 10.79 5.52
C GLY A 275 8.81 10.73 4.34
N ALA A 276 7.80 11.60 4.31
CA ALA A 276 6.87 11.71 3.20
C ALA A 276 7.57 12.14 1.90
N ALA A 277 8.44 13.17 1.96
CA ALA A 277 9.18 13.67 0.79
C ALA A 277 10.08 12.59 0.18
N ILE A 278 10.83 11.86 1.01
CA ILE A 278 11.69 10.76 0.58
C ILE A 278 10.83 9.65 -0.05
N SER A 279 9.78 9.22 0.64
CA SER A 279 8.93 8.12 0.17
C SER A 279 8.24 8.47 -1.16
N VAL A 280 7.70 9.66 -1.30
CA VAL A 280 7.10 10.14 -2.55
C VAL A 280 8.13 10.21 -3.68
N THR A 281 9.35 10.68 -3.40
CA THR A 281 10.42 10.77 -4.41
C THR A 281 10.77 9.39 -4.96
N TYR A 282 11.03 8.40 -4.09
CA TYR A 282 11.29 7.02 -4.50
C TYR A 282 10.11 6.43 -5.28
N ALA A 283 8.89 6.64 -4.77
CA ALA A 283 7.68 6.14 -5.42
C ALA A 283 7.50 6.69 -6.84
N LEU A 284 7.70 8.01 -7.03
CA LEU A 284 7.61 8.66 -8.35
C LEU A 284 8.64 8.10 -9.33
N ILE A 285 9.89 7.89 -8.88
CA ILE A 285 10.94 7.28 -9.71
C ILE A 285 10.52 5.87 -10.14
N LEU A 286 10.06 5.05 -9.20
CA LEU A 286 9.66 3.66 -9.46
C LEU A 286 8.44 3.57 -10.39
N PHE A 287 7.43 4.42 -10.19
CA PHE A 287 6.29 4.49 -11.08
C PHE A 287 6.70 4.96 -12.48
N ALA A 288 7.56 5.98 -12.59
CA ALA A 288 8.06 6.43 -13.88
C ALA A 288 8.82 5.31 -14.62
N LEU A 289 9.65 4.53 -13.90
CA LEU A 289 10.35 3.36 -14.45
C LEU A 289 9.36 2.27 -14.89
N ALA A 290 8.29 2.03 -14.15
CA ALA A 290 7.24 1.08 -14.51
C ALA A 290 6.54 1.50 -15.80
N PHE A 291 6.08 2.75 -15.89
CA PHE A 291 5.39 3.28 -17.07
C PHE A 291 6.31 3.29 -18.30
N ARG A 292 7.56 3.77 -18.15
CA ARG A 292 8.54 3.79 -19.24
C ARG A 292 8.89 2.38 -19.72
N GLY A 293 9.08 1.45 -18.79
CA GLY A 293 9.41 0.06 -19.12
C GLY A 293 8.28 -0.66 -19.86
N PHE A 294 7.04 -0.46 -19.39
CA PHE A 294 5.88 -1.10 -20.00
C PHE A 294 5.53 -0.55 -21.39
N SER A 295 5.70 0.77 -21.59
CA SER A 295 5.44 1.40 -22.90
C SER A 295 6.38 0.89 -24.00
N ARG A 296 7.60 0.43 -23.61
CA ARG A 296 8.64 -0.09 -24.52
C ARG A 296 8.68 -1.62 -24.60
N LYS A 297 7.85 -2.32 -23.81
CA LYS A 297 7.82 -3.79 -23.82
C LYS A 297 7.22 -4.27 -25.13
N ASP A 298 8.03 -4.88 -25.99
CA ASP A 298 7.56 -5.61 -27.16
C ASP A 298 6.90 -6.90 -26.66
N ILE A 299 5.64 -7.07 -26.99
CA ILE A 299 4.90 -8.29 -26.65
C ILE A 299 5.08 -9.21 -27.84
N VAL A 300 6.21 -9.89 -27.85
CA VAL A 300 6.46 -10.96 -28.79
C VAL A 300 5.63 -12.15 -28.35
N SER A 301 4.81 -12.62 -29.26
CA SER A 301 3.95 -13.81 -29.17
C SER A 301 4.73 -15.08 -28.93
#